data_cca144ceb8af70b2ed5e2441ff55a81f
#
_entry.id   cca144ceb8af70b2ed5e2441ff55a81f
#
_cell.length_a   1.000
_cell.length_b   1.000
_cell.length_c   1.000
_cell.angle_alpha   90.00
_cell.angle_beta   90.00
_cell.angle_gamma   90.00
#
_symmetry.space_group_name_H-M   'P 1'
#
loop_
_entity.id
_entity.type
_entity.pdbx_description
1 polymer ?
#
loop_
_entity_poly.entity_id
_entity_poly.type
_entity_poly.pdbx_seq_one_letter_code
_entity_poly.pdbx_strand_id
1 'polypeptide(L)'
;MIPPKPRHTSQPHSVIVIGATGLLGSAISRANPDCIQLSSKDFDATSYIDTKNYFRMIAEDIENSTIHVACGVVGGIEQQDYAMFLNNTKMTMNLLECIDEFQATGHTIYYSSSCVYPAGLDRLSETDLMRGQLDSTKQGYAFGKLVGIKMCEYLNHKRGFKQFTSVIPPNLWGDGDNWDIQTCHVLPAITQKIYTAHREGHDTVEIYGSSDTRREFLRSDDVVTAAHLAAASELQVVNVGSGADISIGECVDGLVARIGYTGRTVYTGGSTGVHTRLLDTTHSRDQGFVPSNNYSDMLDYMVSQGATHGIS
;
A
#
# COMPACT_ATOMS: atom_id res chain seq x y z
N MET A 1 -5.96 19.24 -32.47
CA MET A 1 -6.88 18.41 -31.71
C MET A 1 -7.14 17.14 -32.50
N ILE A 2 -6.64 16.01 -32.05
CA ILE A 2 -6.94 14.69 -32.62
C ILE A 2 -8.26 14.26 -31.99
N PRO A 3 -9.30 13.91 -32.75
CA PRO A 3 -10.57 13.46 -32.19
C PRO A 3 -10.35 12.14 -31.42
N PRO A 4 -11.05 11.92 -30.30
CA PRO A 4 -10.94 10.67 -29.56
C PRO A 4 -11.36 9.50 -30.44
N LYS A 5 -10.51 8.43 -30.47
CA LYS A 5 -10.88 7.18 -31.13
C LYS A 5 -12.16 6.63 -30.49
N PRO A 6 -13.10 6.08 -31.28
CA PRO A 6 -14.30 5.47 -30.75
C PRO A 6 -13.92 4.27 -29.88
N ARG A 7 -14.53 4.15 -28.70
CA ARG A 7 -14.40 2.99 -27.80
C ARG A 7 -14.83 1.73 -28.55
N HIS A 8 -13.89 0.87 -28.91
CA HIS A 8 -14.22 -0.48 -29.36
C HIS A 8 -14.61 -1.33 -28.14
N THR A 9 -15.90 -1.62 -28.03
CA THR A 9 -16.44 -2.62 -27.13
C THR A 9 -16.16 -4.00 -27.68
N SER A 10 -15.50 -4.86 -26.90
CA SER A 10 -15.56 -6.34 -26.95
C SER A 10 -14.22 -7.08 -26.99
N GLN A 11 -13.43 -6.93 -25.95
CA GLN A 11 -12.54 -7.98 -25.43
C GLN A 11 -12.47 -7.76 -23.91
N PRO A 12 -12.40 -8.78 -23.05
CA PRO A 12 -12.13 -8.57 -21.64
C PRO A 12 -10.79 -7.84 -21.54
N HIS A 13 -10.81 -6.64 -20.95
CA HIS A 13 -9.59 -5.87 -20.71
C HIS A 13 -8.63 -6.75 -19.92
N SER A 14 -7.45 -7.00 -20.44
CA SER A 14 -6.40 -7.67 -19.66
C SER A 14 -6.03 -6.78 -18.47
N VAL A 15 -5.50 -7.39 -17.41
CA VAL A 15 -5.04 -6.68 -16.22
C VAL A 15 -3.53 -6.79 -16.18
N ILE A 16 -2.84 -5.67 -15.97
CA ILE A 16 -1.41 -5.64 -15.73
C ILE A 16 -1.16 -5.21 -14.29
N VAL A 17 -0.38 -5.99 -13.55
CA VAL A 17 -0.01 -5.70 -12.16
C VAL A 17 1.48 -5.43 -12.07
N ILE A 18 1.85 -4.16 -11.84
CA ILE A 18 3.24 -3.74 -11.64
C ILE A 18 3.53 -3.74 -10.14
N GLY A 19 4.51 -4.55 -9.71
CA GLY A 19 4.78 -4.84 -8.31
C GLY A 19 4.03 -6.09 -7.81
N ALA A 20 3.76 -7.05 -8.70
CA ALA A 20 2.95 -8.25 -8.47
C ALA A 20 3.47 -9.15 -7.32
N THR A 21 4.75 -9.06 -6.96
CA THR A 21 5.36 -9.89 -5.90
C THR A 21 5.24 -9.28 -4.49
N GLY A 22 4.78 -8.04 -4.36
CA GLY A 22 4.54 -7.39 -3.07
C GLY A 22 3.20 -7.79 -2.45
N LEU A 23 2.98 -7.43 -1.18
CA LEU A 23 1.75 -7.72 -0.43
C LEU A 23 0.48 -7.35 -1.21
N LEU A 24 0.37 -6.09 -1.64
CA LEU A 24 -0.81 -5.63 -2.39
C LEU A 24 -0.83 -6.17 -3.83
N GLY A 25 0.32 -6.20 -4.52
CA GLY A 25 0.40 -6.72 -5.88
C GLY A 25 0.00 -8.19 -5.98
N SER A 26 0.38 -9.02 -5.00
CA SER A 26 -0.03 -10.42 -4.94
C SER A 26 -1.53 -10.58 -4.68
N ALA A 27 -2.14 -9.71 -3.86
CA ALA A 27 -3.59 -9.69 -3.67
C ALA A 27 -4.33 -9.32 -4.97
N ILE A 28 -3.84 -8.32 -5.71
CA ILE A 28 -4.39 -7.94 -7.01
C ILE A 28 -4.28 -9.11 -8.00
N SER A 29 -3.12 -9.78 -8.03
CA SER A 29 -2.89 -10.94 -8.93
C SER A 29 -3.80 -12.12 -8.60
N ARG A 30 -4.04 -12.41 -7.30
CA ARG A 30 -5.00 -13.45 -6.89
C ARG A 30 -6.43 -13.13 -7.33
N ALA A 31 -6.83 -11.87 -7.26
CA ALA A 31 -8.15 -11.41 -7.70
C ALA A 31 -8.30 -11.41 -9.24
N ASN A 32 -7.19 -11.44 -9.98
CA ASN A 32 -7.14 -11.42 -11.44
C ASN A 32 -6.18 -12.52 -11.94
N PRO A 33 -6.59 -13.81 -11.94
CA PRO A 33 -5.68 -14.94 -12.21
C PRO A 33 -4.98 -14.89 -13.59
N ASP A 34 -5.63 -14.27 -14.58
CA ASP A 34 -5.10 -14.15 -15.94
C ASP A 34 -4.30 -12.84 -16.17
N CYS A 35 -3.95 -12.11 -15.10
CA CYS A 35 -3.22 -10.86 -15.22
C CYS A 35 -1.76 -11.05 -15.66
N ILE A 36 -1.22 -10.06 -16.34
CA ILE A 36 0.21 -9.95 -16.61
C ILE A 36 0.89 -9.43 -15.33
N GLN A 37 1.75 -10.25 -14.74
CA GLN A 37 2.44 -9.95 -13.49
C GLN A 37 3.83 -9.40 -13.79
N LEU A 38 4.12 -8.17 -13.34
CA LEU A 38 5.40 -7.50 -13.53
C LEU A 38 6.06 -7.18 -12.19
N SER A 39 7.37 -7.40 -12.14
CA SER A 39 8.19 -7.23 -10.95
C SER A 39 9.57 -6.62 -11.30
N SER A 40 10.42 -6.41 -10.30
CA SER A 40 11.81 -5.98 -10.52
C SER A 40 12.70 -7.01 -11.24
N LYS A 41 12.20 -8.22 -11.51
CA LYS A 41 12.89 -9.23 -12.31
C LYS A 41 12.70 -9.01 -13.81
N ASP A 42 11.65 -8.27 -14.18
CA ASP A 42 11.27 -8.04 -15.57
C ASP A 42 11.95 -6.78 -16.12
N PHE A 43 12.02 -5.71 -15.34
CA PHE A 43 12.69 -4.46 -15.67
C PHE A 43 12.99 -3.62 -14.42
N ASP A 44 13.93 -2.68 -14.54
CA ASP A 44 14.23 -1.68 -13.52
C ASP A 44 13.34 -0.44 -13.69
N ALA A 45 12.29 -0.33 -12.89
CA ALA A 45 11.39 0.82 -12.92
C ALA A 45 12.06 2.14 -12.49
N THR A 46 13.25 2.13 -11.88
CA THR A 46 14.02 3.35 -11.57
C THR A 46 14.75 3.90 -12.80
N SER A 47 14.85 3.11 -13.87
CA SER A 47 15.42 3.48 -15.16
C SER A 47 14.30 3.76 -16.18
N TYR A 48 14.19 5.02 -16.63
CA TYR A 48 13.22 5.38 -17.68
C TYR A 48 13.42 4.58 -18.97
N ILE A 49 14.68 4.42 -19.38
CA ILE A 49 15.01 3.71 -20.62
C ILE A 49 14.62 2.24 -20.53
N ASP A 50 14.87 1.60 -19.39
CA ASP A 50 14.53 0.19 -19.17
C ASP A 50 13.00 0.00 -19.13
N THR A 51 12.32 0.82 -18.36
CA THR A 51 10.85 0.86 -18.31
C THR A 51 10.25 1.04 -19.71
N LYS A 52 10.74 2.02 -20.46
CA LYS A 52 10.25 2.32 -21.81
C LYS A 52 10.51 1.19 -22.81
N ASN A 53 11.68 0.57 -22.76
CA ASN A 53 12.01 -0.55 -23.62
C ASN A 53 11.10 -1.75 -23.32
N TYR A 54 10.87 -2.06 -22.04
CA TYR A 54 9.98 -3.13 -21.65
C TYR A 54 8.54 -2.84 -22.10
N PHE A 55 8.03 -1.64 -21.84
CA PHE A 55 6.68 -1.24 -22.27
C PHE A 55 6.49 -1.30 -23.78
N ARG A 56 7.55 -1.02 -24.56
CA ARG A 56 7.50 -1.20 -26.03
C ARG A 56 7.30 -2.65 -26.43
N MET A 57 7.86 -3.60 -25.67
CA MET A 57 7.70 -5.05 -25.96
C MET A 57 6.27 -5.53 -25.70
N ILE A 58 5.56 -4.93 -24.74
CA ILE A 58 4.20 -5.30 -24.34
C ILE A 58 3.18 -4.19 -24.73
N ALA A 59 3.46 -3.40 -25.75
CA ALA A 59 2.66 -2.21 -26.07
C ALA A 59 1.19 -2.53 -26.42
N GLU A 60 0.95 -3.64 -27.10
CA GLU A 60 -0.41 -4.10 -27.45
C GLU A 60 -1.21 -4.48 -26.18
N ASP A 61 -0.55 -5.09 -25.20
CA ASP A 61 -1.16 -5.43 -23.90
C ASP A 61 -1.47 -4.16 -23.11
N ILE A 62 -0.54 -3.18 -23.08
CA ILE A 62 -0.71 -1.90 -22.36
C ILE A 62 -1.89 -1.12 -22.93
N GLU A 63 -2.05 -1.07 -24.24
CA GLU A 63 -3.08 -0.24 -24.89
C GLU A 63 -4.48 -0.56 -24.33
N ASN A 64 -4.78 -1.83 -24.07
CA ASN A 64 -6.14 -2.28 -23.76
C ASN A 64 -6.33 -2.77 -22.33
N SER A 65 -5.32 -2.65 -21.45
CA SER A 65 -5.35 -3.21 -20.09
C SER A 65 -5.79 -2.21 -19.03
N THR A 66 -6.40 -2.72 -17.97
CA THR A 66 -6.40 -2.03 -16.67
C THR A 66 -5.05 -2.24 -16.01
N ILE A 67 -4.39 -1.14 -15.61
CA ILE A 67 -3.03 -1.18 -15.07
C ILE A 67 -3.05 -0.84 -13.58
N HIS A 68 -2.53 -1.76 -12.76
CA HIS A 68 -2.34 -1.54 -11.33
C HIS A 68 -0.87 -1.22 -11.05
N VAL A 69 -0.58 -0.01 -10.56
CA VAL A 69 0.76 0.42 -10.16
C VAL A 69 0.89 0.27 -8.65
N ALA A 70 1.27 -0.95 -8.21
CA ALA A 70 1.36 -1.35 -6.80
C ALA A 70 2.81 -1.47 -6.29
N CYS A 71 3.78 -0.98 -7.04
CA CYS A 71 5.19 -1.04 -6.67
C CYS A 71 5.62 0.11 -5.76
N GLY A 72 6.71 -0.12 -5.04
CA GLY A 72 7.38 0.86 -4.18
C GLY A 72 8.43 0.19 -3.30
N VAL A 73 9.51 0.91 -3.02
CA VAL A 73 10.47 0.50 -1.99
C VAL A 73 9.90 0.92 -0.64
N VAL A 74 9.69 -0.04 0.23
CA VAL A 74 9.21 0.15 1.61
C VAL A 74 10.33 -0.27 2.55
N GLY A 75 10.46 0.40 3.68
CA GLY A 75 11.48 0.08 4.69
C GLY A 75 11.08 0.55 6.07
N GLY A 76 11.82 0.09 7.08
CA GLY A 76 11.69 0.53 8.46
C GLY A 76 12.01 2.04 8.63
N ILE A 77 11.88 2.55 9.86
CA ILE A 77 12.11 3.96 10.17
C ILE A 77 13.55 4.37 9.84
N GLU A 78 14.53 3.50 10.09
CA GLU A 78 15.96 3.75 9.86
C GLU A 78 16.35 3.80 8.38
N GLN A 79 15.49 3.32 7.48
CA GLN A 79 15.75 3.25 6.04
C GLN A 79 15.10 4.39 5.25
N GLN A 80 14.58 5.43 5.91
CA GLN A 80 13.97 6.61 5.28
C GLN A 80 15.02 7.62 4.82
N ASP A 81 15.86 7.21 3.90
CA ASP A 81 16.97 7.99 3.38
C ASP A 81 16.67 8.58 1.98
N TYR A 82 17.68 9.28 1.45
CA TYR A 82 17.66 9.86 0.12
C TYR A 82 17.44 8.81 -0.97
N ALA A 83 18.00 7.59 -0.83
CA ALA A 83 17.83 6.53 -1.81
C ALA A 83 16.38 6.07 -1.91
N MET A 84 15.68 5.94 -0.78
CA MET A 84 14.26 5.61 -0.76
C MET A 84 13.41 6.69 -1.45
N PHE A 85 13.66 7.97 -1.13
CA PHE A 85 13.02 9.09 -1.81
C PHE A 85 13.25 9.03 -3.31
N LEU A 86 14.51 8.92 -3.72
CA LEU A 86 14.90 8.95 -5.13
C LEU A 86 14.31 7.78 -5.92
N ASN A 87 14.40 6.56 -5.37
CA ASN A 87 13.92 5.36 -6.05
C ASN A 87 12.40 5.36 -6.19
N ASN A 88 11.65 5.68 -5.13
CA ASN A 88 10.19 5.75 -5.22
C ASN A 88 9.72 6.85 -6.19
N THR A 89 10.39 8.00 -6.18
CA THR A 89 10.06 9.10 -7.11
C THR A 89 10.33 8.69 -8.56
N LYS A 90 11.51 8.13 -8.85
CA LYS A 90 11.87 7.66 -10.20
C LYS A 90 10.92 6.59 -10.71
N MET A 91 10.68 5.53 -9.92
CA MET A 91 9.75 4.47 -10.31
C MET A 91 8.37 5.03 -10.65
N THR A 92 7.83 5.86 -9.77
CA THR A 92 6.51 6.46 -9.96
C THR A 92 6.45 7.30 -11.24
N MET A 93 7.43 8.18 -11.45
CA MET A 93 7.48 9.06 -12.63
C MET A 93 7.64 8.24 -13.91
N ASN A 94 8.60 7.33 -13.95
CA ASN A 94 8.90 6.53 -15.14
C ASN A 94 7.70 5.68 -15.58
N LEU A 95 7.03 5.04 -14.61
CA LEU A 95 5.86 4.19 -14.90
C LEU A 95 4.70 5.02 -15.43
N LEU A 96 4.31 6.09 -14.75
CA LEU A 96 3.15 6.90 -15.15
C LEU A 96 3.42 7.65 -16.45
N GLU A 97 4.66 8.11 -16.70
CA GLU A 97 5.06 8.71 -17.97
C GLU A 97 4.99 7.70 -19.13
N CYS A 98 5.51 6.47 -18.94
CA CYS A 98 5.41 5.43 -19.96
C CYS A 98 3.97 4.99 -20.20
N ILE A 99 3.12 4.84 -19.16
CA ILE A 99 1.69 4.54 -19.33
C ILE A 99 0.99 5.62 -20.17
N ASP A 100 1.34 6.89 -19.96
CA ASP A 100 0.81 8.00 -20.78
C ASP A 100 1.35 7.99 -22.20
N GLU A 101 2.66 7.76 -22.39
CA GLU A 101 3.32 7.73 -23.69
C GLU A 101 2.79 6.60 -24.58
N PHE A 102 2.59 5.42 -24.02
CA PHE A 102 2.04 4.27 -24.74
C PHE A 102 0.52 4.31 -24.87
N GLN A 103 -0.11 5.42 -24.48
CA GLN A 103 -1.52 5.72 -24.69
C GLN A 103 -2.46 4.60 -24.22
N ALA A 104 -2.17 4.02 -23.04
CA ALA A 104 -3.08 3.08 -22.41
C ALA A 104 -4.50 3.65 -22.44
N THR A 105 -5.46 2.86 -22.95
CA THR A 105 -6.89 3.26 -23.03
C THR A 105 -7.68 2.73 -21.86
N GLY A 106 -7.19 1.67 -21.22
CA GLY A 106 -7.75 1.13 -19.99
C GLY A 106 -7.50 2.04 -18.78
N HIS A 107 -8.13 1.72 -17.67
CA HIS A 107 -8.00 2.49 -16.44
C HIS A 107 -6.67 2.20 -15.73
N THR A 108 -6.04 3.22 -15.16
CA THR A 108 -4.83 3.07 -14.36
C THR A 108 -5.14 3.35 -12.89
N ILE A 109 -4.82 2.40 -12.02
CA ILE A 109 -4.98 2.53 -10.57
C ILE A 109 -3.58 2.63 -9.94
N TYR A 110 -3.30 3.78 -9.35
CA TYR A 110 -2.07 4.05 -8.63
C TYR A 110 -2.28 3.88 -7.13
N TYR A 111 -1.44 3.07 -6.47
CA TYR A 111 -1.52 2.85 -5.04
C TYR A 111 -0.50 3.72 -4.29
N SER A 112 -1.03 4.66 -3.53
CA SER A 112 -0.29 5.55 -2.64
C SER A 112 -0.21 4.97 -1.22
N SER A 113 -0.19 5.80 -0.19
CA SER A 113 -0.14 5.40 1.23
C SER A 113 -0.64 6.54 2.11
N SER A 114 -1.23 6.22 3.26
CA SER A 114 -1.61 7.21 4.26
C SER A 114 -0.44 8.07 4.79
N CYS A 115 0.81 7.70 4.49
CA CYS A 115 1.99 8.51 4.80
C CYS A 115 2.04 9.86 4.06
N VAL A 116 1.27 10.03 2.98
CA VAL A 116 1.22 11.27 2.17
C VAL A 116 0.49 12.42 2.85
N TYR A 117 -0.19 12.15 3.95
CA TYR A 117 -0.89 13.19 4.71
C TYR A 117 0.02 13.98 5.64
N PRO A 118 -0.34 15.24 5.92
CA PRO A 118 0.35 16.04 6.93
C PRO A 118 0.36 15.36 8.31
N ALA A 119 1.44 15.60 9.05
CA ALA A 119 1.52 15.21 10.46
C ALA A 119 0.56 16.04 11.33
N GLY A 120 0.10 15.45 12.43
CA GLY A 120 -0.68 16.17 13.47
C GLY A 120 -2.18 16.25 13.19
N LEU A 121 -2.70 15.50 12.21
CA LEU A 121 -4.13 15.35 11.97
C LEU A 121 -4.65 14.08 12.65
N ASP A 122 -5.79 14.16 13.34
CA ASP A 122 -6.44 13.00 13.96
C ASP A 122 -7.17 12.12 12.93
N ARG A 123 -7.70 12.74 11.89
CA ARG A 123 -8.38 12.09 10.78
C ARG A 123 -7.91 12.68 9.46
N LEU A 124 -7.66 11.82 8.47
CA LEU A 124 -6.98 12.16 7.23
C LEU A 124 -7.99 12.15 6.08
N SER A 125 -8.36 13.33 5.59
CA SER A 125 -9.25 13.50 4.44
C SER A 125 -8.46 13.76 3.17
N GLU A 126 -8.96 13.34 2.00
CA GLU A 126 -8.33 13.59 0.70
C GLU A 126 -8.10 15.09 0.46
N THR A 127 -8.91 15.94 1.07
CA THR A 127 -8.75 17.40 1.00
C THR A 127 -7.57 17.94 1.80
N ASP A 128 -6.97 17.14 2.68
CA ASP A 128 -5.81 17.54 3.50
C ASP A 128 -4.47 17.33 2.79
N LEU A 129 -4.48 16.70 1.63
CA LEU A 129 -3.27 16.49 0.83
C LEU A 129 -2.56 17.82 0.55
N MET A 130 -1.25 17.87 0.82
CA MET A 130 -0.38 19.03 0.66
C MET A 130 -0.72 20.24 1.55
N ARG A 131 -1.57 20.12 2.57
CA ARG A 131 -1.94 21.23 3.46
C ARG A 131 -1.03 21.41 4.66
N GLY A 132 0.05 20.65 4.77
CA GLY A 132 0.99 20.75 5.90
C GLY A 132 2.26 19.96 5.67
N GLN A 133 3.08 19.89 6.71
CA GLN A 133 4.34 19.16 6.68
C GLN A 133 4.11 17.65 6.86
N LEU A 134 4.80 16.86 6.07
CA LEU A 134 4.80 15.40 6.17
C LEU A 134 5.51 14.95 7.46
N ASP A 135 5.18 13.75 7.92
CA ASP A 135 5.90 13.10 9.00
C ASP A 135 7.39 12.91 8.61
N SER A 136 8.29 13.55 9.36
CA SER A 136 9.72 13.52 9.06
C SER A 136 10.32 12.12 9.07
N THR A 137 9.73 11.17 9.81
CA THR A 137 10.19 9.77 9.88
C THR A 137 9.83 8.95 8.64
N LYS A 138 8.94 9.46 7.78
CA LYS A 138 8.46 8.80 6.56
C LYS A 138 8.51 9.69 5.31
N GLN A 139 9.16 10.82 5.42
CA GLN A 139 9.10 11.90 4.44
C GLN A 139 9.57 11.48 3.04
N GLY A 140 10.68 10.74 2.95
CA GLY A 140 11.22 10.29 1.67
C GLY A 140 10.26 9.39 0.90
N TYR A 141 9.68 8.39 1.59
CA TYR A 141 8.65 7.51 1.02
C TYR A 141 7.39 8.27 0.65
N ALA A 142 6.92 9.12 1.57
CA ALA A 142 5.68 9.88 1.40
C ALA A 142 5.74 10.82 0.18
N PHE A 143 6.86 11.51 -0.03
CA PHE A 143 7.04 12.36 -1.22
C PHE A 143 6.98 11.55 -2.52
N GLY A 144 7.67 10.41 -2.59
CA GLY A 144 7.62 9.56 -3.78
C GLY A 144 6.18 9.12 -4.12
N LYS A 145 5.38 8.81 -3.10
CA LYS A 145 3.97 8.44 -3.27
C LYS A 145 3.06 9.63 -3.58
N LEU A 146 3.35 10.82 -3.04
CA LEU A 146 2.60 12.04 -3.32
C LEU A 146 2.80 12.51 -4.77
N VAL A 147 4.00 12.36 -5.32
CA VAL A 147 4.29 12.64 -6.74
C VAL A 147 3.34 11.86 -7.65
N GLY A 148 3.10 10.58 -7.36
CA GLY A 148 2.20 9.77 -8.17
C GLY A 148 0.75 10.23 -8.14
N ILE A 149 0.23 10.65 -6.97
CA ILE A 149 -1.11 11.24 -6.88
C ILE A 149 -1.21 12.46 -7.80
N LYS A 150 -0.23 13.36 -7.73
CA LYS A 150 -0.23 14.59 -8.54
C LYS A 150 -0.06 14.30 -10.03
N MET A 151 0.76 13.33 -10.40
CA MET A 151 0.86 12.90 -11.80
C MET A 151 -0.47 12.36 -12.33
N CYS A 152 -1.17 11.51 -11.57
CA CYS A 152 -2.49 11.01 -11.95
C CYS A 152 -3.51 12.15 -12.17
N GLU A 153 -3.54 13.14 -11.28
CA GLU A 153 -4.40 14.33 -11.42
C GLU A 153 -4.07 15.12 -12.70
N TYR A 154 -2.77 15.40 -12.95
CA TYR A 154 -2.33 16.13 -14.15
C TYR A 154 -2.59 15.34 -15.45
N LEU A 155 -2.41 14.02 -15.43
CA LEU A 155 -2.69 13.17 -16.58
C LEU A 155 -4.20 13.13 -16.91
N ASN A 156 -5.06 13.06 -15.90
CA ASN A 156 -6.51 13.20 -16.09
C ASN A 156 -6.87 14.57 -16.70
N HIS A 157 -6.27 15.64 -16.17
CA HIS A 157 -6.49 16.98 -16.70
C HIS A 157 -6.00 17.11 -18.16
N LYS A 158 -4.80 16.60 -18.47
CA LYS A 158 -4.22 16.59 -19.83
C LYS A 158 -5.12 15.84 -20.82
N ARG A 159 -5.72 14.73 -20.40
CA ARG A 159 -6.60 13.90 -21.25
C ARG A 159 -8.01 14.44 -21.36
N GLY A 160 -8.46 15.30 -20.43
CA GLY A 160 -9.80 15.84 -20.39
C GLY A 160 -10.87 14.86 -19.90
N PHE A 161 -10.48 13.71 -19.36
CA PHE A 161 -11.35 12.71 -18.75
C PHE A 161 -10.59 11.92 -17.68
N LYS A 162 -11.35 11.28 -16.76
CA LYS A 162 -10.77 10.44 -15.72
C LYS A 162 -10.35 9.09 -16.29
N GLN A 163 -9.06 8.79 -16.17
CA GLN A 163 -8.47 7.50 -16.52
C GLN A 163 -7.54 6.98 -15.42
N PHE A 164 -7.07 7.85 -14.55
CA PHE A 164 -6.18 7.53 -13.45
C PHE A 164 -6.92 7.71 -12.13
N THR A 165 -6.86 6.72 -11.26
CA THR A 165 -7.36 6.81 -9.88
C THR A 165 -6.23 6.52 -8.92
N SER A 166 -6.04 7.41 -7.94
CA SER A 166 -5.10 7.20 -6.84
C SER A 166 -5.84 6.65 -5.62
N VAL A 167 -5.44 5.48 -5.15
CA VAL A 167 -5.97 4.82 -3.96
C VAL A 167 -4.99 5.02 -2.81
N ILE A 168 -5.49 5.47 -1.66
CA ILE A 168 -4.68 5.73 -0.46
C ILE A 168 -5.09 4.74 0.64
N PRO A 169 -4.38 3.62 0.79
CA PRO A 169 -4.62 2.65 1.85
C PRO A 169 -3.88 3.03 3.14
N PRO A 170 -4.32 2.49 4.32
CA PRO A 170 -3.60 2.53 5.59
C PRO A 170 -2.47 1.50 5.62
N ASN A 171 -2.11 1.00 6.82
CA ASN A 171 -1.22 -0.16 6.92
C ASN A 171 -1.95 -1.41 6.44
N LEU A 172 -1.26 -2.20 5.63
CA LEU A 172 -1.83 -3.42 5.06
C LEU A 172 -1.35 -4.67 5.79
N TRP A 173 -2.18 -5.71 5.72
CA TRP A 173 -1.86 -7.07 6.15
C TRP A 173 -2.49 -8.08 5.20
N GLY A 174 -1.98 -9.29 5.16
CA GLY A 174 -2.53 -10.37 4.35
C GLY A 174 -1.47 -11.27 3.72
N ASP A 175 -1.91 -12.13 2.81
CA ASP A 175 -1.05 -13.12 2.15
C ASP A 175 0.00 -12.45 1.26
N GLY A 176 1.26 -12.86 1.44
CA GLY A 176 2.41 -12.28 0.74
C GLY A 176 3.07 -11.13 1.50
N ASP A 177 2.74 -10.93 2.79
CA ASP A 177 3.43 -9.94 3.62
C ASP A 177 4.90 -10.34 3.84
N ASN A 178 5.72 -9.33 4.11
CA ASN A 178 7.14 -9.51 4.39
C ASN A 178 7.35 -9.91 5.85
N TRP A 179 7.96 -11.07 6.07
CA TRP A 179 8.29 -11.61 7.39
C TRP A 179 9.80 -11.54 7.72
N ASP A 180 10.62 -10.89 6.90
CA ASP A 180 12.01 -10.60 7.26
C ASP A 180 12.05 -9.58 8.39
N ILE A 181 12.52 -9.98 9.57
CA ILE A 181 12.55 -9.15 10.78
C ILE A 181 13.31 -7.83 10.61
N GLN A 182 14.23 -7.75 9.66
CA GLN A 182 15.01 -6.54 9.38
C GLN A 182 14.23 -5.51 8.57
N THR A 183 13.25 -5.95 7.79
CA THR A 183 12.56 -5.11 6.79
C THR A 183 11.03 -5.15 6.86
N CYS A 184 10.46 -6.03 7.68
CA CYS A 184 9.01 -6.21 7.79
C CYS A 184 8.29 -5.04 8.46
N HIS A 185 6.98 -5.01 8.27
CA HIS A 185 6.10 -4.05 8.92
C HIS A 185 5.85 -4.39 10.40
N VAL A 186 5.14 -3.48 11.08
CA VAL A 186 4.94 -3.53 12.54
C VAL A 186 4.26 -4.82 13.02
N LEU A 187 3.21 -5.32 12.34
CA LEU A 187 2.50 -6.52 12.78
C LEU A 187 3.34 -7.79 12.67
N PRO A 188 3.96 -8.12 11.52
CA PRO A 188 4.90 -9.23 11.44
C PRO A 188 6.04 -9.15 12.46
N ALA A 189 6.62 -7.94 12.65
CA ALA A 189 7.71 -7.74 13.60
C ALA A 189 7.30 -8.04 15.05
N ILE A 190 6.16 -7.51 15.51
CA ILE A 190 5.63 -7.77 16.85
C ILE A 190 5.32 -9.25 17.02
N THR A 191 4.64 -9.86 16.04
CA THR A 191 4.26 -11.27 16.07
C THR A 191 5.47 -12.17 16.22
N GLN A 192 6.52 -11.96 15.42
CA GLN A 192 7.76 -12.75 15.48
C GLN A 192 8.46 -12.61 16.83
N LYS A 193 8.55 -11.37 17.38
CA LYS A 193 9.17 -11.13 18.68
C LYS A 193 8.46 -11.89 19.80
N ILE A 194 7.11 -11.86 19.80
CA ILE A 194 6.32 -12.56 20.83
C ILE A 194 6.46 -14.07 20.66
N TYR A 195 6.42 -14.59 19.44
CA TYR A 195 6.64 -16.04 19.19
C TYR A 195 8.02 -16.51 19.64
N THR A 196 9.07 -15.76 19.30
CA THR A 196 10.45 -16.07 19.73
C THR A 196 10.56 -16.07 21.25
N ALA A 197 10.04 -15.04 21.91
CA ALA A 197 10.07 -14.95 23.37
C ALA A 197 9.29 -16.10 24.04
N HIS A 198 8.13 -16.48 23.49
CA HIS A 198 7.33 -17.60 23.98
C HIS A 198 8.08 -18.94 23.83
N ARG A 199 8.64 -19.22 22.65
CA ARG A 199 9.36 -20.46 22.34
C ARG A 199 10.64 -20.63 23.17
N GLU A 200 11.37 -19.52 23.36
CA GLU A 200 12.66 -19.52 24.04
C GLU A 200 12.53 -19.32 25.56
N GLY A 201 11.31 -19.12 26.05
CA GLY A 201 11.02 -18.92 27.47
C GLY A 201 11.60 -17.62 28.05
N HIS A 202 11.66 -16.57 27.24
CA HIS A 202 12.11 -15.28 27.70
C HIS A 202 11.08 -14.62 28.65
N ASP A 203 11.53 -14.09 29.76
CA ASP A 203 10.68 -13.40 30.73
C ASP A 203 10.15 -12.04 30.25
N THR A 204 10.78 -11.49 29.21
CA THR A 204 10.48 -10.14 28.69
C THR A 204 10.62 -10.10 27.18
N VAL A 205 9.70 -9.40 26.50
CA VAL A 205 9.80 -9.04 25.08
C VAL A 205 9.75 -7.52 24.92
N GLU A 206 10.70 -6.97 24.16
CA GLU A 206 10.76 -5.53 23.89
C GLU A 206 10.01 -5.19 22.60
N ILE A 207 9.05 -4.26 22.73
CA ILE A 207 8.28 -3.68 21.63
C ILE A 207 8.77 -2.25 21.39
N TYR A 208 9.13 -1.98 20.15
CA TYR A 208 9.60 -0.63 19.77
C TYR A 208 8.45 0.39 19.80
N GLY A 209 8.68 1.55 20.39
CA GLY A 209 7.76 2.67 20.44
C GLY A 209 6.87 2.71 21.67
N SER A 210 5.66 3.23 21.53
CA SER A 210 4.68 3.42 22.60
C SER A 210 3.44 2.57 22.40
N SER A 211 2.84 2.08 23.51
CA SER A 211 1.61 1.26 23.50
C SER A 211 0.39 2.01 22.99
N ASP A 212 0.33 3.32 23.19
CA ASP A 212 -0.80 4.19 22.82
C ASP A 212 -0.75 4.71 21.39
N THR A 213 0.35 4.44 20.65
CA THR A 213 0.38 4.72 19.20
C THR A 213 -0.73 3.95 18.48
N ARG A 214 -1.57 4.65 17.72
CA ARG A 214 -2.72 4.07 17.04
C ARG A 214 -2.47 3.92 15.55
N ARG A 215 -2.93 2.81 14.99
CA ARG A 215 -2.80 2.53 13.54
C ARG A 215 -4.07 1.91 13.01
N GLU A 216 -4.44 2.35 11.83
CA GLU A 216 -5.44 1.70 11.02
C GLU A 216 -4.80 0.58 10.21
N PHE A 217 -5.48 -0.56 10.14
CA PHE A 217 -5.06 -1.72 9.34
C PHE A 217 -6.20 -2.17 8.44
N LEU A 218 -5.84 -2.58 7.22
CA LEU A 218 -6.79 -3.11 6.25
C LEU A 218 -6.19 -4.34 5.55
N ARG A 219 -7.01 -5.34 5.27
CA ARG A 219 -6.57 -6.51 4.51
C ARG A 219 -6.29 -6.11 3.06
N SER A 220 -5.21 -6.64 2.49
CA SER A 220 -4.80 -6.30 1.11
C SER A 220 -5.88 -6.67 0.07
N ASP A 221 -6.63 -7.75 0.29
CA ASP A 221 -7.74 -8.16 -0.60
C ASP A 221 -8.90 -7.13 -0.59
N ASP A 222 -9.19 -6.51 0.56
CA ASP A 222 -10.20 -5.45 0.67
C ASP A 222 -9.81 -4.19 -0.11
N VAL A 223 -8.50 -3.87 -0.17
CA VAL A 223 -8.01 -2.76 -0.99
C VAL A 223 -8.29 -2.99 -2.47
N VAL A 224 -8.16 -4.23 -2.94
CA VAL A 224 -8.47 -4.57 -4.35
C VAL A 224 -9.94 -4.30 -4.67
N THR A 225 -10.84 -4.75 -3.81
CA THR A 225 -12.28 -4.50 -3.94
C THR A 225 -12.60 -3.01 -3.99
N ALA A 226 -12.07 -2.24 -3.04
CA ALA A 226 -12.29 -0.80 -2.97
C ALA A 226 -11.68 -0.04 -4.16
N ALA A 227 -10.53 -0.48 -4.65
CA ALA A 227 -9.86 0.12 -5.81
C ALA A 227 -10.70 -0.03 -7.10
N HIS A 228 -11.35 -1.17 -7.29
CA HIS A 228 -12.26 -1.37 -8.43
C HIS A 228 -13.49 -0.46 -8.33
N LEU A 229 -14.08 -0.30 -7.14
CA LEU A 229 -15.19 0.64 -6.93
C LEU A 229 -14.76 2.08 -7.19
N ALA A 230 -13.58 2.48 -6.70
CA ALA A 230 -13.02 3.80 -6.94
C ALA A 230 -12.74 4.07 -8.43
N ALA A 231 -12.22 3.09 -9.14
CA ALA A 231 -11.97 3.18 -10.58
C ALA A 231 -13.27 3.37 -11.39
N ALA A 232 -14.35 2.72 -10.97
CA ALA A 232 -15.67 2.83 -11.59
C ALA A 232 -16.41 4.15 -11.26
N SER A 233 -15.98 4.87 -10.20
CA SER A 233 -16.58 6.14 -9.77
C SER A 233 -15.94 7.34 -10.48
N GLU A 234 -16.41 8.57 -10.16
CA GLU A 234 -15.80 9.83 -10.65
C GLU A 234 -14.63 10.31 -9.75
N LEU A 235 -14.31 9.60 -8.68
CA LEU A 235 -13.26 10.00 -7.74
C LEU A 235 -11.86 9.79 -8.34
N GLN A 236 -11.03 10.83 -8.32
CA GLN A 236 -9.64 10.77 -8.79
C GLN A 236 -8.66 10.32 -7.69
N VAL A 237 -8.99 10.65 -6.45
CA VAL A 237 -8.23 10.28 -5.24
C VAL A 237 -9.21 9.76 -4.21
N VAL A 238 -8.92 8.62 -3.59
CA VAL A 238 -9.82 8.03 -2.61
C VAL A 238 -9.05 7.33 -1.48
N ASN A 239 -9.46 7.64 -0.26
CA ASN A 239 -9.05 6.91 0.93
C ASN A 239 -9.78 5.57 1.01
N VAL A 240 -9.01 4.51 1.24
CA VAL A 240 -9.54 3.16 1.38
C VAL A 240 -9.05 2.58 2.70
N GLY A 241 -9.93 2.46 3.69
CA GLY A 241 -9.57 2.03 5.03
C GLY A 241 -10.67 1.26 5.74
N SER A 242 -10.35 0.74 6.92
CA SER A 242 -11.31 0.08 7.80
C SER A 242 -12.26 1.10 8.47
N GLY A 243 -11.83 2.35 8.58
CA GLY A 243 -12.54 3.44 9.27
C GLY A 243 -12.48 3.35 10.79
N ALA A 244 -11.58 2.50 11.30
CA ALA A 244 -11.26 2.38 12.72
C ALA A 244 -9.75 2.22 12.88
N ASP A 245 -9.23 2.49 14.06
CA ASP A 245 -7.84 2.26 14.43
C ASP A 245 -7.75 1.42 15.71
N ILE A 246 -6.58 0.84 15.93
CA ILE A 246 -6.27 0.04 17.12
C ILE A 246 -4.92 0.49 17.65
N SER A 247 -4.73 0.52 18.98
CA SER A 247 -3.42 0.84 19.54
C SER A 247 -2.44 -0.33 19.36
N ILE A 248 -1.16 0.00 19.33
CA ILE A 248 -0.09 -1.03 19.32
C ILE A 248 -0.18 -1.89 20.59
N GLY A 249 -0.56 -1.29 21.73
CA GLY A 249 -0.80 -2.04 22.98
C GLY A 249 -1.90 -3.08 22.82
N GLU A 250 -3.06 -2.71 22.28
CA GLU A 250 -4.17 -3.64 22.02
C GLU A 250 -3.75 -4.76 21.04
N CYS A 251 -2.94 -4.45 20.02
CA CYS A 251 -2.39 -5.47 19.11
C CYS A 251 -1.47 -6.45 19.87
N VAL A 252 -0.56 -5.93 20.69
CA VAL A 252 0.39 -6.73 21.48
C VAL A 252 -0.36 -7.63 22.45
N ASP A 253 -1.30 -7.08 23.22
CA ASP A 253 -2.08 -7.83 24.19
C ASP A 253 -2.92 -8.94 23.52
N GLY A 254 -3.51 -8.62 22.36
CA GLY A 254 -4.24 -9.59 21.56
C GLY A 254 -3.37 -10.72 21.02
N LEU A 255 -2.13 -10.43 20.59
CA LEU A 255 -1.17 -11.43 20.14
C LEU A 255 -0.62 -12.26 21.30
N VAL A 256 -0.27 -11.62 22.42
CA VAL A 256 0.18 -12.29 23.66
C VAL A 256 -0.84 -13.33 24.12
N ALA A 257 -2.12 -12.94 24.20
CA ALA A 257 -3.19 -13.84 24.61
C ALA A 257 -3.36 -15.04 23.67
N ARG A 258 -3.26 -14.83 22.35
CA ARG A 258 -3.45 -15.88 21.35
C ARG A 258 -2.25 -16.84 21.24
N ILE A 259 -1.03 -16.30 21.37
CA ILE A 259 0.21 -17.10 21.35
C ILE A 259 0.41 -17.84 22.69
N GLY A 260 -0.18 -17.34 23.77
CA GLY A 260 -0.01 -17.92 25.12
C GLY A 260 1.31 -17.52 25.79
N TYR A 261 1.88 -16.37 25.41
CA TYR A 261 3.09 -15.84 26.03
C TYR A 261 2.76 -15.31 27.44
N THR A 262 3.52 -15.75 28.45
CA THR A 262 3.28 -15.42 29.87
C THR A 262 4.28 -14.43 30.45
N GLY A 263 5.31 -14.04 29.69
CA GLY A 263 6.28 -13.03 30.10
C GLY A 263 5.71 -11.60 29.98
N ARG A 264 6.56 -10.62 30.26
CA ARG A 264 6.17 -9.20 30.24
C ARG A 264 6.49 -8.57 28.89
N THR A 265 5.62 -7.68 28.43
CA THR A 265 5.88 -6.77 27.32
C THR A 265 6.42 -5.43 27.83
N VAL A 266 7.50 -4.95 27.25
CA VAL A 266 8.15 -3.66 27.62
C VAL A 266 8.25 -2.80 26.38
N TYR A 267 7.75 -1.57 26.47
CA TYR A 267 7.82 -0.61 25.37
C TYR A 267 9.08 0.25 25.53
N THR A 268 9.88 0.34 24.46
CA THR A 268 11.18 1.07 24.52
C THR A 268 11.01 2.58 24.56
N GLY A 269 9.79 3.09 24.33
CA GLY A 269 9.56 4.52 24.18
C GLY A 269 10.13 5.07 22.87
N GLY A 270 10.25 6.39 22.79
CA GLY A 270 10.77 7.08 21.61
C GLY A 270 9.68 7.54 20.65
N SER A 271 10.06 8.43 19.72
CA SER A 271 9.14 8.93 18.70
C SER A 271 8.96 7.88 17.62
N THR A 272 7.74 7.38 17.47
CA THR A 272 7.34 6.48 16.37
C THR A 272 6.73 7.26 15.21
N GLY A 273 6.98 8.55 15.10
CA GLY A 273 6.31 9.44 14.16
C GLY A 273 4.96 9.92 14.67
N VAL A 274 3.97 9.97 13.77
CA VAL A 274 2.61 10.44 14.11
C VAL A 274 1.90 9.46 15.04
N HIS A 275 1.24 10.00 16.09
CA HIS A 275 0.53 9.21 17.11
C HIS A 275 -0.65 8.43 16.50
N THR A 276 -1.49 9.08 15.71
CA THR A 276 -2.69 8.48 15.10
C THR A 276 -2.66 8.65 13.58
N ARG A 277 -3.11 7.63 12.84
CA ARG A 277 -3.35 7.67 11.39
C ARG A 277 -4.65 6.94 11.09
N LEU A 278 -5.74 7.71 11.04
CA LEU A 278 -7.06 7.20 10.70
C LEU A 278 -7.56 7.90 9.45
N LEU A 279 -7.86 7.14 8.40
CA LEU A 279 -8.38 7.68 7.15
C LEU A 279 -9.86 8.08 7.29
N ASP A 280 -10.24 9.18 6.68
CA ASP A 280 -11.64 9.44 6.38
C ASP A 280 -12.04 8.59 5.17
N THR A 281 -12.89 7.62 5.42
CA THR A 281 -13.33 6.64 4.42
C THR A 281 -14.73 6.94 3.86
N THR A 282 -15.23 8.15 4.06
CA THR A 282 -16.58 8.56 3.62
C THR A 282 -16.76 8.29 2.13
N HIS A 283 -15.83 8.74 1.29
CA HIS A 283 -15.92 8.58 -0.15
C HIS A 283 -15.94 7.11 -0.59
N SER A 284 -15.08 6.25 -0.05
CA SER A 284 -15.08 4.82 -0.42
C SER A 284 -16.35 4.10 0.07
N ARG A 285 -16.87 4.47 1.24
CA ARG A 285 -18.13 3.93 1.76
C ARG A 285 -19.33 4.36 0.92
N ASP A 286 -19.37 5.59 0.47
CA ASP A 286 -20.42 6.10 -0.44
C ASP A 286 -20.42 5.34 -1.79
N GLN A 287 -19.28 4.78 -2.19
CA GLN A 287 -19.17 3.88 -3.34
C GLN A 287 -19.55 2.42 -3.01
N GLY A 288 -19.99 2.13 -1.78
CA GLY A 288 -20.41 0.80 -1.35
C GLY A 288 -19.30 -0.08 -0.78
N PHE A 289 -18.10 0.46 -0.54
CA PHE A 289 -17.02 -0.31 0.08
C PHE A 289 -17.33 -0.61 1.55
N VAL A 290 -17.23 -1.89 1.91
CA VAL A 290 -17.31 -2.38 3.29
C VAL A 290 -16.13 -3.33 3.52
N PRO A 291 -15.27 -3.09 4.52
CA PRO A 291 -14.20 -4.01 4.89
C PRO A 291 -14.76 -5.39 5.27
N SER A 292 -14.14 -6.45 4.78
CA SER A 292 -14.59 -7.83 5.00
C SER A 292 -14.06 -8.44 6.31
N ASN A 293 -13.04 -7.83 6.90
CA ASN A 293 -12.34 -8.34 8.08
C ASN A 293 -12.24 -7.29 9.18
N ASN A 294 -12.19 -7.75 10.42
CA ASN A 294 -11.98 -6.92 11.61
C ASN A 294 -10.60 -7.19 12.25
N TYR A 295 -10.30 -6.50 13.36
CA TYR A 295 -9.01 -6.66 14.04
C TYR A 295 -8.83 -8.03 14.73
N SER A 296 -9.90 -8.72 15.12
CA SER A 296 -9.78 -10.09 15.63
C SER A 296 -9.29 -11.02 14.54
N ASP A 297 -9.88 -10.94 13.33
CA ASP A 297 -9.47 -11.73 12.18
C ASP A 297 -8.00 -11.46 11.79
N MET A 298 -7.59 -10.18 11.87
CA MET A 298 -6.19 -9.78 11.64
C MET A 298 -5.24 -10.44 12.65
N LEU A 299 -5.56 -10.41 13.93
CA LEU A 299 -4.71 -11.01 14.98
C LEU A 299 -4.66 -12.54 14.84
N ASP A 300 -5.78 -13.19 14.54
CA ASP A 300 -5.84 -14.62 14.28
C ASP A 300 -4.98 -15.01 13.06
N TYR A 301 -5.05 -14.21 11.99
CA TYR A 301 -4.20 -14.38 10.82
C TYR A 301 -2.71 -14.23 11.17
N MET A 302 -2.32 -13.17 11.91
CA MET A 302 -0.93 -12.96 12.32
C MET A 302 -0.38 -14.13 13.13
N VAL A 303 -1.18 -14.68 14.03
CA VAL A 303 -0.80 -15.86 14.82
C VAL A 303 -0.59 -17.08 13.93
N SER A 304 -1.50 -17.34 12.99
CA SER A 304 -1.37 -18.46 12.05
C SER A 304 -0.12 -18.38 11.18
N GLN A 305 0.20 -17.18 10.68
CA GLN A 305 1.38 -16.94 9.85
C GLN A 305 2.67 -16.91 10.67
N GLY A 306 2.65 -16.34 11.87
CA GLY A 306 3.79 -16.32 12.78
C GLY A 306 4.26 -17.72 13.15
N ALA A 307 3.35 -18.68 13.30
CA ALA A 307 3.67 -20.09 13.55
C ALA A 307 4.46 -20.71 12.41
N THR A 308 4.28 -20.29 11.17
CA THR A 308 4.98 -20.80 9.99
C THR A 308 6.29 -20.06 9.70
N HIS A 309 6.36 -18.77 9.94
CA HIS A 309 7.49 -17.90 9.60
C HIS A 309 8.44 -17.60 10.77
N GLY A 310 7.96 -17.67 12.00
CA GLY A 310 8.77 -17.40 13.20
C GLY A 310 9.56 -18.60 13.74
N ILE A 311 9.59 -19.74 13.06
CA ILE A 311 10.13 -21.00 13.56
C ILE A 311 11.38 -21.49 12.79
N SER A 312 11.83 -20.77 11.80
CA SER A 312 13.04 -21.14 11.04
C SER A 312 14.29 -20.54 11.65
#